data_cb321c4caa27604c55e5ca5e6da52fe2
#
_entry.id   cb321c4caa27604c55e5ca5e6da52fe2
#
_cell.length_a   1.000
_cell.length_b   1.000
_cell.length_c   1.000
_cell.angle_alpha   90.00
_cell.angle_beta   90.00
_cell.angle_gamma   90.00
#
_symmetry.space_group_name_H-M   'P 1'
#
loop_
_entity.id
_entity.type
_entity.pdbx_description
1 polymer ?
#
loop_
_entity_poly.entity_id
_entity_poly.type
_entity_poly.pdbx_seq_one_letter_code
_entity_poly.pdbx_strand_id
1 'polypeptide(L)'
;AAIAWEAGKPLSVEEVDVAPPKAGEVRVRVTFTGLCHTDSYTLAGGDPEGRFPAILGHEGAGVVESRGEGVTDVSVGDQVVLLYTAECRKCKFCTSGKTNLCQAVRATQGRGVMPDETVRFRSKRTGQDLFHFMGTSSFSQYTVVSQYSLVAVDAKAPMDRTCLLGCGVTTGYGAAVYTAKVEQNSTVAVFGIGCVGLAVINGAKERGASRIIAVDINPGKKEWAERFGATDFLNSKELPPLEGGGDAVVQKLIEMTDGGLDFTFDCTGNIHVMRTALEACHKGWGVSTIIGVAKSGEEISTRPFQLVTGRKWQGSAFGGVKGRTQLPNLVDRYLRGSFEIDAYVTDRVTIADINAGFDRMKSGHCIRCVVDMA
;
A
#
# COMPACT_ATOMS: atom_id res chain seq x y z
N ALA A 1 -12.53 9.94 -16.30
CA ALA A 1 -12.35 9.20 -15.06
C ALA A 1 -13.00 7.83 -15.13
N ALA A 2 -12.50 6.89 -14.35
CA ALA A 2 -13.14 5.58 -14.13
C ALA A 2 -13.97 5.66 -12.83
N ILE A 3 -15.30 5.61 -12.98
CA ILE A 3 -16.27 5.81 -11.89
C ILE A 3 -16.72 4.45 -11.35
N ALA A 4 -16.65 4.27 -10.05
CA ALA A 4 -17.33 3.20 -9.32
C ALA A 4 -18.72 3.69 -8.96
N TRP A 5 -19.76 3.29 -9.71
CA TRP A 5 -21.13 3.71 -9.47
C TRP A 5 -21.77 3.04 -8.26
N GLU A 6 -21.50 1.76 -8.10
CA GLU A 6 -22.00 0.92 -6.99
C GLU A 6 -21.05 -0.23 -6.69
N ALA A 7 -21.13 -0.76 -5.49
CA ALA A 7 -20.32 -1.89 -5.08
C ALA A 7 -20.57 -3.15 -5.95
N GLY A 8 -19.52 -3.88 -6.25
CA GLY A 8 -19.59 -5.14 -7.01
C GLY A 8 -19.78 -4.99 -8.52
N LYS A 9 -19.81 -3.77 -9.03
CA LYS A 9 -19.91 -3.53 -10.48
C LYS A 9 -18.57 -3.09 -11.08
N PRO A 10 -18.33 -3.35 -12.38
CA PRO A 10 -17.16 -2.82 -13.07
C PRO A 10 -17.12 -1.30 -13.04
N LEU A 11 -15.92 -0.74 -13.12
CA LEU A 11 -15.73 0.71 -13.29
C LEU A 11 -16.26 1.16 -14.66
N SER A 12 -16.90 2.32 -14.68
CA SER A 12 -17.38 2.95 -15.92
C SER A 12 -16.48 4.13 -16.28
N VAL A 13 -15.89 4.12 -17.48
CA VAL A 13 -15.02 5.21 -17.94
C VAL A 13 -15.89 6.27 -18.59
N GLU A 14 -15.96 7.45 -17.97
CA GLU A 14 -16.87 8.53 -18.34
C GLU A 14 -16.19 9.90 -18.22
N GLU A 15 -16.77 10.90 -18.89
CA GLU A 15 -16.37 12.29 -18.69
C GLU A 15 -16.91 12.84 -17.36
N VAL A 16 -16.04 13.58 -16.67
CA VAL A 16 -16.37 14.25 -15.41
C VAL A 16 -15.91 15.71 -15.45
N ASP A 17 -16.61 16.55 -14.73
CA ASP A 17 -16.11 17.89 -14.40
C ASP A 17 -15.27 17.78 -13.11
N VAL A 18 -14.09 18.38 -13.15
CA VAL A 18 -13.18 18.49 -11.99
C VAL A 18 -13.09 19.96 -11.61
N ALA A 19 -13.62 20.31 -10.45
CA ALA A 19 -13.64 21.69 -9.96
C ALA A 19 -12.20 22.24 -9.76
N PRO A 20 -12.01 23.56 -9.84
CA PRO A 20 -10.74 24.19 -9.49
C PRO A 20 -10.39 23.94 -8.01
N PRO A 21 -9.08 23.94 -7.65
CA PRO A 21 -8.66 23.78 -6.28
C PRO A 21 -9.04 25.00 -5.43
N LYS A 22 -9.56 24.76 -4.24
CA LYS A 22 -9.79 25.80 -3.22
C LYS A 22 -8.52 26.04 -2.39
N ALA A 23 -8.62 26.96 -1.41
CA ALA A 23 -7.51 27.24 -0.49
C ALA A 23 -6.95 25.97 0.15
N GLY A 24 -5.63 25.79 0.11
CA GLY A 24 -4.94 24.59 0.63
C GLY A 24 -5.07 23.32 -0.22
N GLU A 25 -5.60 23.44 -1.44
CA GLU A 25 -5.77 22.31 -2.36
C GLU A 25 -4.90 22.45 -3.60
N VAL A 26 -4.64 21.32 -4.26
CA VAL A 26 -3.85 21.26 -5.49
C VAL A 26 -4.60 20.39 -6.49
N ARG A 27 -4.78 20.90 -7.73
CA ARG A 27 -5.24 20.10 -8.86
C ARG A 27 -4.03 19.53 -9.58
N VAL A 28 -4.06 18.20 -9.74
CA VAL A 28 -2.99 17.42 -10.36
C VAL A 28 -3.53 16.78 -11.62
N ARG A 29 -2.81 16.95 -12.73
CA ARG A 29 -3.00 16.14 -13.94
C ARG A 29 -2.26 14.82 -13.70
N VAL A 30 -3.02 13.77 -13.42
CA VAL A 30 -2.50 12.42 -13.19
C VAL A 30 -2.00 11.85 -14.52
N THR A 31 -0.79 11.35 -14.55
CA THR A 31 -0.20 10.72 -15.74
C THR A 31 -0.20 9.21 -15.64
N PHE A 32 0.09 8.67 -14.45
CA PHE A 32 0.09 7.23 -14.18
C PHE A 32 -0.49 6.95 -12.80
N THR A 33 -1.14 5.79 -12.68
CA THR A 33 -1.62 5.28 -11.41
C THR A 33 -1.49 3.77 -11.33
N GLY A 34 -1.07 3.23 -10.18
CA GLY A 34 -1.04 1.80 -9.91
C GLY A 34 -2.41 1.26 -9.54
N LEU A 35 -2.71 0.01 -9.94
CA LEU A 35 -3.85 -0.74 -9.44
C LEU A 35 -3.47 -1.48 -8.16
N CYS A 36 -4.29 -1.38 -7.12
CA CYS A 36 -4.05 -1.99 -5.83
C CYS A 36 -5.23 -2.89 -5.40
N HIS A 37 -4.93 -3.90 -4.59
CA HIS A 37 -5.97 -4.74 -3.99
C HIS A 37 -6.92 -3.95 -3.08
N THR A 38 -6.47 -2.84 -2.49
CA THR A 38 -7.33 -1.95 -1.71
C THR A 38 -8.44 -1.34 -2.56
N ASP A 39 -8.14 -0.91 -3.81
CA ASP A 39 -9.16 -0.44 -4.74
C ASP A 39 -10.17 -1.55 -5.09
N SER A 40 -9.67 -2.77 -5.33
CA SER A 40 -10.52 -3.94 -5.62
C SER A 40 -11.38 -4.33 -4.42
N TYR A 41 -10.85 -4.20 -3.19
CA TYR A 41 -11.56 -4.46 -1.94
C TYR A 41 -12.70 -3.47 -1.74
N THR A 42 -12.45 -2.18 -1.95
CA THR A 42 -13.48 -1.13 -1.88
C THR A 42 -14.51 -1.32 -2.99
N LEU A 43 -14.07 -1.55 -4.25
CA LEU A 43 -14.99 -1.81 -5.37
C LEU A 43 -15.90 -3.02 -5.12
N ALA A 44 -15.42 -4.05 -4.44
CA ALA A 44 -16.22 -5.21 -4.04
C ALA A 44 -17.21 -4.92 -2.88
N GLY A 45 -17.19 -3.73 -2.29
CA GLY A 45 -18.04 -3.35 -1.16
C GLY A 45 -17.53 -3.84 0.20
N GLY A 46 -16.26 -4.27 0.29
CA GLY A 46 -15.67 -4.77 1.53
C GLY A 46 -15.20 -3.67 2.50
N ASP A 47 -15.02 -2.44 2.00
CA ASP A 47 -14.50 -1.32 2.77
C ASP A 47 -15.63 -0.56 3.49
N PRO A 48 -15.63 -0.50 4.83
CA PRO A 48 -16.66 0.21 5.58
C PRO A 48 -16.66 1.74 5.34
N GLU A 49 -15.55 2.30 4.87
CA GLU A 49 -15.42 3.71 4.47
C GLU A 49 -15.69 3.92 2.97
N GLY A 50 -15.91 2.85 2.19
CA GLY A 50 -16.24 2.93 0.78
C GLY A 50 -17.53 3.71 0.54
N ARG A 51 -17.46 4.73 -0.33
CA ARG A 51 -18.61 5.57 -0.75
C ARG A 51 -18.84 5.38 -2.24
N PHE A 52 -20.10 5.40 -2.64
CA PHE A 52 -20.51 5.29 -4.03
C PHE A 52 -21.60 6.33 -4.35
N PRO A 53 -21.62 6.94 -5.55
CA PRO A 53 -20.59 6.78 -6.60
C PRO A 53 -19.28 7.50 -6.25
N ALA A 54 -18.14 6.94 -6.64
CA ALA A 54 -16.83 7.47 -6.32
C ALA A 54 -15.82 7.30 -7.47
N ILE A 55 -14.77 8.11 -7.44
CA ILE A 55 -13.56 7.87 -8.24
C ILE A 55 -12.51 7.25 -7.31
N LEU A 56 -12.15 5.99 -7.57
CA LEU A 56 -11.15 5.25 -6.80
C LEU A 56 -9.72 5.62 -7.21
N GLY A 57 -8.74 4.81 -6.80
CA GLY A 57 -7.32 5.00 -7.10
C GLY A 57 -6.57 5.79 -6.02
N HIS A 58 -5.41 5.27 -5.60
CA HIS A 58 -4.62 5.90 -4.55
C HIS A 58 -3.09 5.80 -4.75
N GLU A 59 -2.65 5.21 -5.86
CA GLU A 59 -1.23 5.11 -6.24
C GLU A 59 -0.92 6.02 -7.45
N GLY A 60 -1.23 7.31 -7.35
CA GLY A 60 -1.11 8.24 -8.47
C GLY A 60 0.18 9.04 -8.48
N ALA A 61 0.70 9.32 -9.70
CA ALA A 61 1.71 10.34 -9.96
C ALA A 61 1.27 11.23 -11.12
N GLY A 62 1.69 12.48 -11.09
CA GLY A 62 1.29 13.44 -12.11
C GLY A 62 2.02 14.77 -11.99
N VAL A 63 1.45 15.79 -12.63
CA VAL A 63 2.00 17.13 -12.67
C VAL A 63 1.00 18.10 -12.04
N VAL A 64 1.47 18.99 -11.19
CA VAL A 64 0.65 20.08 -10.63
C VAL A 64 0.17 20.97 -11.77
N GLU A 65 -1.15 21.04 -11.94
CA GLU A 65 -1.77 21.84 -12.99
C GLU A 65 -2.18 23.23 -12.45
N SER A 66 -2.75 23.24 -11.25
CA SER A 66 -3.11 24.49 -10.55
C SER A 66 -3.10 24.28 -9.04
N ARG A 67 -2.98 25.38 -8.29
CA ARG A 67 -2.98 25.38 -6.82
C ARG A 67 -3.89 26.44 -6.26
N GLY A 68 -4.55 26.13 -5.17
CA GLY A 68 -5.36 27.06 -4.41
C GLY A 68 -4.54 28.03 -3.55
N GLU A 69 -5.20 29.00 -2.98
CA GLU A 69 -4.59 29.97 -2.08
C GLU A 69 -3.91 29.27 -0.88
N GLY A 70 -2.78 29.81 -0.44
CA GLY A 70 -2.02 29.31 0.72
C GLY A 70 -1.17 28.05 0.47
N VAL A 71 -1.16 27.49 -0.74
CA VAL A 71 -0.27 26.39 -1.11
C VAL A 71 1.11 26.93 -1.46
N THR A 72 2.13 26.54 -0.70
CA THR A 72 3.52 27.02 -0.86
C THR A 72 4.53 25.91 -1.14
N ASP A 73 4.20 24.67 -0.81
CA ASP A 73 5.15 23.54 -0.86
C ASP A 73 5.33 22.92 -2.27
N VAL A 74 4.48 23.30 -3.22
CA VAL A 74 4.55 22.88 -4.63
C VAL A 74 4.24 24.04 -5.56
N SER A 75 4.76 23.97 -6.79
CA SER A 75 4.55 24.92 -7.88
C SER A 75 3.84 24.26 -9.07
N VAL A 76 3.16 25.06 -9.89
CA VAL A 76 2.61 24.58 -11.16
C VAL A 76 3.77 24.06 -12.03
N GLY A 77 3.59 22.85 -12.59
CA GLY A 77 4.61 22.15 -13.36
C GLY A 77 5.44 21.14 -12.56
N ASP A 78 5.40 21.15 -11.23
CA ASP A 78 6.09 20.16 -10.41
C ASP A 78 5.53 18.77 -10.64
N GLN A 79 6.43 17.77 -10.76
CA GLN A 79 6.06 16.37 -10.69
C GLN A 79 5.77 15.98 -9.23
N VAL A 80 4.68 15.27 -9.01
CA VAL A 80 4.21 14.89 -7.67
C VAL A 80 3.76 13.44 -7.62
N VAL A 81 3.92 12.84 -6.43
CA VAL A 81 3.31 11.57 -6.04
C VAL A 81 2.19 11.86 -5.04
N LEU A 82 1.03 11.23 -5.25
CA LEU A 82 -0.12 11.35 -4.36
C LEU A 82 0.06 10.45 -3.14
N LEU A 83 -0.42 10.91 -1.99
CA LEU A 83 -0.25 10.27 -0.71
C LEU A 83 -1.61 10.04 -0.03
N TYR A 84 -2.07 8.80 0.03
CA TYR A 84 -3.28 8.48 0.78
C TYR A 84 -3.08 8.66 2.31
N THR A 85 -1.84 8.57 2.79
CA THR A 85 -1.49 8.94 4.15
C THR A 85 -0.90 10.34 4.14
N ALA A 86 -1.73 11.32 4.43
CA ALA A 86 -1.32 12.73 4.45
C ALA A 86 -0.25 13.04 5.50
N GLU A 87 0.50 14.13 5.30
CA GLU A 87 1.45 14.63 6.30
C GLU A 87 1.42 16.16 6.39
N CYS A 88 0.76 16.71 7.40
CA CYS A 88 0.69 18.17 7.60
C CYS A 88 1.91 18.75 8.34
N ARG A 89 2.76 17.92 8.93
CA ARG A 89 3.96 18.28 9.71
C ARG A 89 3.72 19.09 11.00
N LYS A 90 2.47 19.43 11.33
CA LYS A 90 2.14 20.30 12.46
C LYS A 90 1.16 19.71 13.48
N CYS A 91 0.38 18.68 13.14
CA CYS A 91 -0.53 18.07 14.11
C CYS A 91 0.25 17.21 15.12
N LYS A 92 -0.38 16.93 16.27
CA LYS A 92 0.16 16.10 17.34
C LYS A 92 0.74 14.77 16.84
N PHE A 93 0.11 14.15 15.85
CA PHE A 93 0.56 12.86 15.28
C PHE A 93 1.83 13.04 14.44
N CYS A 94 1.88 14.04 13.57
CA CYS A 94 3.08 14.30 12.75
C CYS A 94 4.29 14.68 13.59
N THR A 95 4.10 15.46 14.67
CA THR A 95 5.20 15.97 15.52
C THR A 95 5.61 15.00 16.63
N SER A 96 4.82 13.95 16.89
CA SER A 96 5.06 12.99 17.98
C SER A 96 6.34 12.17 17.85
N GLY A 97 6.87 11.99 16.65
CA GLY A 97 7.93 11.02 16.37
C GLY A 97 7.50 9.54 16.43
N LYS A 98 6.22 9.25 16.77
CA LYS A 98 5.71 7.91 17.08
C LYS A 98 4.89 7.28 15.95
N THR A 99 4.35 8.09 15.04
CA THR A 99 3.43 7.63 14.00
C THR A 99 3.49 8.51 12.75
N ASN A 100 3.07 7.96 11.63
CA ASN A 100 2.85 8.66 10.37
C ASN A 100 1.37 9.02 10.13
N LEU A 101 0.45 8.68 11.03
CA LEU A 101 -0.99 8.79 10.85
C LEU A 101 -1.50 10.22 11.11
N CYS A 102 -1.23 11.13 10.20
CA CYS A 102 -1.68 12.52 10.23
C CYS A 102 -3.21 12.63 10.31
N GLN A 103 -3.70 13.51 11.18
CA GLN A 103 -5.15 13.71 11.37
C GLN A 103 -5.73 14.91 10.58
N ALA A 104 -4.90 15.69 9.89
CA ALA A 104 -5.34 16.94 9.26
C ALA A 104 -6.43 16.76 8.17
N VAL A 105 -6.43 15.62 7.47
CA VAL A 105 -7.42 15.28 6.45
C VAL A 105 -8.20 14.00 6.77
N ARG A 106 -7.81 13.26 7.80
CA ARG A 106 -8.35 11.92 8.09
C ARG A 106 -9.85 11.93 8.37
N ALA A 107 -10.35 12.96 9.07
CA ALA A 107 -11.76 13.06 9.46
C ALA A 107 -12.72 13.15 8.25
N THR A 108 -12.28 13.75 7.16
CA THR A 108 -13.07 13.92 5.93
C THR A 108 -12.74 12.84 4.90
N GLN A 109 -11.51 12.37 4.87
CA GLN A 109 -11.02 11.36 3.94
C GLN A 109 -11.86 10.07 3.97
N GLY A 110 -12.18 9.52 5.16
CA GLY A 110 -13.03 8.33 5.30
C GLY A 110 -14.50 8.55 4.95
N ARG A 111 -14.93 9.83 4.76
CA ARG A 111 -16.27 10.19 4.29
C ARG A 111 -16.32 10.47 2.78
N GLY A 112 -15.18 10.35 2.09
CA GLY A 112 -15.07 10.59 0.65
C GLY A 112 -15.21 12.05 0.25
N VAL A 113 -14.87 12.99 1.12
CA VAL A 113 -14.96 14.44 0.86
C VAL A 113 -13.65 15.15 1.17
N MET A 114 -13.49 16.34 0.63
CA MET A 114 -12.37 17.23 0.90
C MET A 114 -12.44 17.82 2.34
N PRO A 115 -11.38 18.45 2.86
CA PRO A 115 -11.39 19.05 4.21
C PRO A 115 -12.52 20.05 4.48
N ASP A 116 -13.08 20.67 3.45
CA ASP A 116 -14.23 21.56 3.53
C ASP A 116 -15.59 20.84 3.42
N GLU A 117 -15.60 19.51 3.53
CA GLU A 117 -16.77 18.62 3.49
C GLU A 117 -17.52 18.61 2.14
N THR A 118 -16.91 19.12 1.06
CA THR A 118 -17.46 19.10 -0.30
C THR A 118 -16.63 18.20 -1.21
N VAL A 119 -17.15 17.91 -2.41
CA VAL A 119 -16.44 17.13 -3.44
C VAL A 119 -15.91 18.03 -4.56
N ARG A 120 -15.03 17.46 -5.41
CA ARG A 120 -14.46 18.19 -6.57
C ARG A 120 -14.82 17.54 -7.89
N PHE A 121 -15.58 16.45 -7.88
CA PHE A 121 -15.95 15.70 -9.07
C PHE A 121 -17.46 15.72 -9.28
N ARG A 122 -17.87 15.86 -10.55
CA ARG A 122 -19.26 15.77 -10.95
C ARG A 122 -19.37 15.01 -12.27
N SER A 123 -20.28 14.04 -12.34
CA SER A 123 -20.55 13.31 -13.58
C SER A 123 -21.18 14.24 -14.62
N LYS A 124 -20.59 14.34 -15.81
CA LYS A 124 -21.20 15.08 -16.93
C LYS A 124 -22.48 14.42 -17.43
N ARG A 125 -22.56 13.09 -17.35
CA ARG A 125 -23.70 12.31 -17.82
C ARG A 125 -24.94 12.52 -16.95
N THR A 126 -24.79 12.50 -15.61
CA THR A 126 -25.92 12.52 -14.66
C THR A 126 -26.06 13.81 -13.90
N GLY A 127 -25.01 14.65 -13.88
CA GLY A 127 -24.95 15.84 -13.03
C GLY A 127 -24.77 15.53 -11.53
N GLN A 128 -24.56 14.26 -11.16
CA GLN A 128 -24.39 13.82 -9.78
C GLN A 128 -22.95 14.09 -9.29
N ASP A 129 -22.83 14.50 -8.03
CA ASP A 129 -21.54 14.61 -7.36
C ASP A 129 -20.95 13.23 -7.09
N LEU A 130 -19.61 13.11 -7.23
CA LEU A 130 -18.88 11.88 -7.03
C LEU A 130 -17.93 12.02 -5.84
N PHE A 131 -17.92 11.02 -4.97
CA PHE A 131 -17.06 10.99 -3.80
C PHE A 131 -15.59 10.82 -4.16
N HIS A 132 -14.72 11.35 -3.32
CA HIS A 132 -13.30 11.08 -3.33
C HIS A 132 -13.00 9.73 -2.68
N PHE A 133 -11.86 9.15 -3.07
CA PHE A 133 -11.34 7.94 -2.44
C PHE A 133 -9.96 8.20 -1.84
N MET A 134 -9.82 7.92 -0.56
CA MET A 134 -8.57 8.05 0.21
C MET A 134 -7.89 9.44 0.08
N GLY A 135 -8.64 10.49 -0.28
CA GLY A 135 -8.13 11.84 -0.49
C GLY A 135 -7.22 12.01 -1.71
N THR A 136 -7.26 11.08 -2.65
CA THR A 136 -6.38 11.02 -3.84
C THR A 136 -7.14 10.85 -5.15
N SER A 137 -8.04 9.86 -5.27
CA SER A 137 -8.88 9.60 -6.47
C SER A 137 -8.10 9.60 -7.78
N SER A 138 -7.08 8.77 -7.88
CA SER A 138 -6.14 8.80 -9.01
C SER A 138 -6.65 8.12 -10.29
N PHE A 139 -7.85 7.48 -10.28
CA PHE A 139 -8.46 6.93 -11.50
C PHE A 139 -9.20 8.02 -12.31
N SER A 140 -8.64 9.21 -12.33
CA SER A 140 -9.09 10.36 -13.10
C SER A 140 -7.90 11.08 -13.73
N GLN A 141 -8.05 11.58 -14.95
CA GLN A 141 -7.00 12.37 -15.62
C GLN A 141 -6.63 13.62 -14.83
N TYR A 142 -7.58 14.17 -14.08
CA TYR A 142 -7.36 15.26 -13.13
C TYR A 142 -7.96 14.91 -11.78
N THR A 143 -7.23 15.22 -10.73
CA THR A 143 -7.73 15.11 -9.35
C THR A 143 -7.41 16.36 -8.56
N VAL A 144 -8.20 16.61 -7.51
CA VAL A 144 -7.92 17.68 -6.55
C VAL A 144 -7.67 17.05 -5.19
N VAL A 145 -6.54 17.36 -4.59
CA VAL A 145 -6.10 16.80 -3.32
C VAL A 145 -5.72 17.91 -2.33
N SER A 146 -5.74 17.59 -1.04
CA SER A 146 -5.16 18.49 -0.04
C SER A 146 -3.64 18.65 -0.28
N GLN A 147 -3.08 19.82 -0.04
CA GLN A 147 -1.62 20.05 -0.08
C GLN A 147 -0.83 19.12 0.84
N TYR A 148 -1.50 18.46 1.77
CA TYR A 148 -0.88 17.48 2.68
C TYR A 148 -0.88 16.05 2.13
N SER A 149 -1.60 15.80 1.03
CA SER A 149 -1.79 14.50 0.39
C SER A 149 -0.99 14.35 -0.91
N LEU A 150 0.08 15.12 -1.08
CA LEU A 150 1.01 14.99 -2.20
C LEU A 150 2.42 15.44 -1.80
N VAL A 151 3.41 15.05 -2.60
CA VAL A 151 4.80 15.49 -2.44
C VAL A 151 5.46 15.68 -3.80
N ALA A 152 6.21 16.78 -3.96
CA ALA A 152 7.04 16.99 -5.14
C ALA A 152 8.22 16.01 -5.14
N VAL A 153 8.56 15.52 -6.33
CA VAL A 153 9.68 14.62 -6.59
C VAL A 153 10.54 15.15 -7.74
N ASP A 154 11.76 14.62 -7.87
CA ASP A 154 12.66 15.02 -8.95
C ASP A 154 12.00 14.82 -10.33
N ALA A 155 12.06 15.86 -11.18
CA ALA A 155 11.45 15.84 -12.51
C ALA A 155 12.04 14.79 -13.47
N LYS A 156 13.19 14.20 -13.15
CA LYS A 156 13.79 13.08 -13.89
C LYS A 156 13.18 11.73 -13.54
N ALA A 157 12.43 11.65 -12.43
CA ALA A 157 11.87 10.39 -11.99
C ALA A 157 10.72 9.94 -12.90
N PRO A 158 10.76 8.71 -13.46
CA PRO A 158 9.70 8.22 -14.33
C PRO A 158 8.43 7.98 -13.51
N MET A 159 7.35 8.70 -13.86
CA MET A 159 6.12 8.71 -13.08
C MET A 159 5.36 7.38 -13.12
N ASP A 160 5.53 6.59 -14.15
CA ASP A 160 4.99 5.24 -14.28
C ASP A 160 5.65 4.20 -13.33
N ARG A 161 6.69 4.61 -12.63
CA ARG A 161 7.37 3.87 -11.57
C ARG A 161 7.08 4.50 -10.22
N THR A 162 7.30 5.80 -10.13
CA THR A 162 7.18 6.53 -8.87
C THR A 162 5.76 6.59 -8.33
N CYS A 163 4.72 6.41 -9.16
CA CYS A 163 3.33 6.28 -8.70
C CYS A 163 3.18 5.15 -7.65
N LEU A 164 3.93 4.05 -7.78
CA LEU A 164 3.90 2.93 -6.84
C LEU A 164 4.43 3.27 -5.45
N LEU A 165 5.18 4.35 -5.32
CA LEU A 165 5.63 4.87 -4.02
C LEU A 165 4.48 5.52 -3.23
N GLY A 166 3.37 5.83 -3.88
CA GLY A 166 2.16 6.32 -3.21
C GLY A 166 1.53 5.31 -2.24
N CYS A 167 1.79 4.00 -2.43
CA CYS A 167 1.24 2.95 -1.56
C CYS A 167 2.14 1.72 -1.45
N GLY A 168 2.02 0.76 -2.38
CA GLY A 168 2.45 -0.63 -2.19
C GLY A 168 3.93 -0.81 -1.88
N VAL A 169 4.83 -0.19 -2.66
CA VAL A 169 6.28 -0.32 -2.48
C VAL A 169 6.72 0.32 -1.17
N THR A 170 6.27 1.55 -0.89
CA THR A 170 6.58 2.27 0.35
C THR A 170 6.05 1.54 1.58
N THR A 171 4.84 0.97 1.49
CA THR A 171 4.21 0.23 2.58
C THR A 171 5.05 -0.98 2.99
N GLY A 172 5.44 -1.83 2.05
CA GLY A 172 6.21 -3.03 2.37
C GLY A 172 7.63 -2.72 2.83
N TYR A 173 8.35 -1.89 2.08
CA TYR A 173 9.70 -1.47 2.43
C TYR A 173 9.73 -0.80 3.81
N GLY A 174 8.84 0.15 4.05
CA GLY A 174 8.77 0.88 5.31
C GLY A 174 8.38 -0.01 6.49
N ALA A 175 7.54 -1.03 6.28
CA ALA A 175 7.19 -1.97 7.34
C ALA A 175 8.41 -2.70 7.88
N ALA A 176 9.33 -3.12 7.01
CA ALA A 176 10.59 -3.74 7.42
C ALA A 176 11.56 -2.73 8.06
N VAL A 177 11.71 -1.54 7.44
CA VAL A 177 12.77 -0.57 7.80
C VAL A 177 12.38 0.33 8.95
N TYR A 178 11.15 0.86 8.97
CA TYR A 178 10.72 1.89 9.93
C TYR A 178 9.77 1.38 11.00
N THR A 179 8.85 0.45 10.67
CA THR A 179 7.90 -0.08 11.64
C THR A 179 8.51 -1.21 12.48
N ALA A 180 8.89 -2.31 11.86
CA ALA A 180 9.47 -3.47 12.55
C ALA A 180 10.94 -3.24 12.91
N LYS A 181 11.65 -2.41 12.13
CA LYS A 181 13.07 -2.11 12.32
C LYS A 181 13.91 -3.40 12.30
N VAL A 182 13.73 -4.19 11.25
CA VAL A 182 14.47 -5.44 11.06
C VAL A 182 15.95 -5.23 11.38
N GLU A 183 16.52 -6.12 12.15
CA GLU A 183 17.89 -6.03 12.64
C GLU A 183 18.83 -6.84 11.75
N GLN A 184 20.11 -6.47 11.77
CA GLN A 184 21.14 -7.22 11.06
C GLN A 184 21.24 -8.65 11.62
N ASN A 185 21.47 -9.63 10.73
CA ASN A 185 21.56 -11.06 11.03
C ASN A 185 20.25 -11.70 11.53
N SER A 186 19.12 -11.01 11.51
CA SER A 186 17.83 -11.58 11.93
C SER A 186 17.26 -12.57 10.90
N THR A 187 16.32 -13.39 11.37
CA THR A 187 15.51 -14.31 10.58
C THR A 187 14.13 -13.68 10.33
N VAL A 188 13.69 -13.69 9.09
CA VAL A 188 12.45 -13.01 8.65
C VAL A 188 11.56 -13.98 7.87
N ALA A 189 10.24 -13.98 8.11
CA ALA A 189 9.28 -14.57 7.17
C ALA A 189 8.28 -13.55 6.66
N VAL A 190 7.97 -13.64 5.36
CA VAL A 190 7.03 -12.77 4.68
C VAL A 190 5.92 -13.61 4.08
N PHE A 191 4.69 -13.39 4.51
CA PHE A 191 3.50 -14.13 4.08
C PHE A 191 2.74 -13.32 3.02
N GLY A 192 2.61 -13.90 1.82
CA GLY A 192 2.01 -13.26 0.66
C GLY A 192 3.03 -12.47 -0.16
N ILE A 193 3.43 -13.05 -1.32
CA ILE A 193 4.49 -12.53 -2.20
C ILE A 193 3.88 -11.76 -3.38
N GLY A 194 3.06 -10.76 -3.02
CA GLY A 194 2.63 -9.69 -3.91
C GLY A 194 3.59 -8.49 -3.83
N CYS A 195 3.19 -7.35 -4.39
CA CYS A 195 4.01 -6.13 -4.38
C CYS A 195 4.47 -5.73 -2.97
N VAL A 196 3.56 -5.74 -1.99
CA VAL A 196 3.88 -5.37 -0.59
C VAL A 196 4.87 -6.37 0.01
N GLY A 197 4.65 -7.68 -0.17
CA GLY A 197 5.56 -8.71 0.34
C GLY A 197 6.95 -8.65 -0.28
N LEU A 198 7.04 -8.42 -1.60
CA LEU A 198 8.33 -8.21 -2.28
C LEU A 198 9.05 -6.97 -1.74
N ALA A 199 8.32 -5.90 -1.44
CA ALA A 199 8.89 -4.70 -0.86
C ALA A 199 9.37 -4.93 0.60
N VAL A 200 8.67 -5.76 1.39
CA VAL A 200 9.16 -6.21 2.71
C VAL A 200 10.46 -6.99 2.57
N ILE A 201 10.53 -7.94 1.62
CA ILE A 201 11.74 -8.74 1.35
C ILE A 201 12.91 -7.79 1.02
N ASN A 202 12.70 -6.83 0.14
CA ASN A 202 13.71 -5.83 -0.23
C ASN A 202 14.19 -5.02 1.00
N GLY A 203 13.26 -4.53 1.81
CA GLY A 203 13.59 -3.80 3.05
C GLY A 203 14.32 -4.67 4.07
N ALA A 204 13.92 -5.93 4.26
CA ALA A 204 14.59 -6.87 5.16
C ALA A 204 16.02 -7.19 4.70
N LYS A 205 16.22 -7.39 3.38
CA LYS A 205 17.54 -7.57 2.78
C LYS A 205 18.43 -6.35 3.01
N GLU A 206 17.92 -5.15 2.77
CA GLU A 206 18.67 -3.90 3.01
C GLU A 206 19.06 -3.73 4.48
N ARG A 207 18.21 -4.19 5.39
CA ARG A 207 18.49 -4.17 6.83
C ARG A 207 19.50 -5.24 7.28
N GLY A 208 19.93 -6.12 6.37
CA GLY A 208 20.93 -7.15 6.64
C GLY A 208 20.38 -8.39 7.33
N ALA A 209 19.09 -8.72 7.14
CA ALA A 209 18.57 -10.01 7.58
C ALA A 209 19.39 -11.14 6.97
N SER A 210 19.77 -12.14 7.77
CA SER A 210 20.59 -13.27 7.35
C SER A 210 19.78 -14.36 6.63
N ARG A 211 18.50 -14.45 6.97
CA ARG A 211 17.56 -15.40 6.36
C ARG A 211 16.22 -14.76 6.13
N ILE A 212 15.70 -14.85 4.90
CA ILE A 212 14.41 -14.29 4.51
C ILE A 212 13.59 -15.39 3.83
N ILE A 213 12.57 -15.88 4.53
CA ILE A 213 11.69 -16.95 4.06
C ILE A 213 10.44 -16.35 3.47
N ALA A 214 10.24 -16.50 2.15
CA ALA A 214 9.02 -16.13 1.47
C ALA A 214 8.00 -17.26 1.59
N VAL A 215 6.79 -16.95 2.05
CA VAL A 215 5.69 -17.91 2.22
C VAL A 215 4.52 -17.50 1.31
N ASP A 216 4.17 -18.37 0.36
CA ASP A 216 3.03 -18.13 -0.55
C ASP A 216 2.35 -19.46 -0.91
N ILE A 217 1.11 -19.38 -1.37
CA ILE A 217 0.34 -20.52 -1.89
C ILE A 217 0.56 -20.76 -3.38
N ASN A 218 1.17 -19.80 -4.08
CA ASN A 218 1.43 -19.84 -5.52
C ASN A 218 2.92 -20.10 -5.76
N PRO A 219 3.30 -21.30 -6.27
CA PRO A 219 4.71 -21.62 -6.52
C PRO A 219 5.38 -20.70 -7.55
N GLY A 220 4.62 -20.08 -8.46
CA GLY A 220 5.13 -19.10 -9.43
C GLY A 220 5.66 -17.81 -8.79
N LYS A 221 5.47 -17.62 -7.48
CA LYS A 221 6.05 -16.48 -6.74
C LYS A 221 7.49 -16.71 -6.28
N LYS A 222 8.00 -17.94 -6.38
CA LYS A 222 9.36 -18.28 -5.93
C LYS A 222 10.45 -17.46 -6.61
N GLU A 223 10.45 -17.41 -7.93
CA GLU A 223 11.44 -16.65 -8.71
C GLU A 223 11.41 -15.14 -8.37
N TRP A 224 10.21 -14.60 -8.16
CA TRP A 224 10.06 -13.21 -7.73
C TRP A 224 10.65 -12.98 -6.33
N ALA A 225 10.36 -13.87 -5.38
CA ALA A 225 10.90 -13.77 -4.03
C ALA A 225 12.43 -13.81 -4.03
N GLU A 226 13.03 -14.76 -4.74
CA GLU A 226 14.49 -14.91 -4.88
C GLU A 226 15.14 -13.68 -5.53
N ARG A 227 14.54 -13.15 -6.62
CA ARG A 227 15.00 -11.93 -7.29
C ARG A 227 15.05 -10.74 -6.33
N PHE A 228 14.07 -10.61 -5.43
CA PHE A 228 14.01 -9.53 -4.46
C PHE A 228 14.88 -9.76 -3.21
N GLY A 229 15.37 -10.99 -3.01
CA GLY A 229 16.35 -11.31 -1.99
C GLY A 229 15.90 -12.29 -0.92
N ALA A 230 14.79 -13.01 -1.13
CA ALA A 230 14.46 -14.14 -0.27
C ALA A 230 15.53 -15.23 -0.40
N THR A 231 15.90 -15.83 0.73
CA THR A 231 16.85 -16.96 0.78
C THR A 231 16.16 -18.29 0.64
N ASP A 232 14.91 -18.37 1.04
CA ASP A 232 14.08 -19.57 1.04
C ASP A 232 12.66 -19.26 0.55
N PHE A 233 12.00 -20.27 -0.01
CA PHE A 233 10.59 -20.21 -0.37
C PHE A 233 9.83 -21.39 0.21
N LEU A 234 8.70 -21.13 0.84
CA LEU A 234 7.81 -22.14 1.42
C LEU A 234 6.42 -22.05 0.76
N ASN A 235 6.02 -23.09 0.02
CA ASN A 235 4.65 -23.22 -0.44
C ASN A 235 3.78 -23.80 0.68
N SER A 236 2.96 -22.99 1.28
CA SER A 236 2.13 -23.43 2.43
C SER A 236 1.06 -24.47 2.07
N LYS A 237 0.64 -24.55 0.80
CA LYS A 237 -0.30 -25.59 0.33
C LYS A 237 0.30 -26.99 0.19
N GLU A 238 1.61 -27.09 0.10
CA GLU A 238 2.31 -28.39 -0.07
C GLU A 238 2.62 -29.08 1.25
N LEU A 239 2.37 -28.39 2.38
CA LEU A 239 2.61 -28.97 3.70
C LEU A 239 1.48 -29.93 4.09
N PRO A 240 1.81 -31.17 4.49
CA PRO A 240 0.81 -32.10 4.98
C PRO A 240 0.21 -31.63 6.31
N PRO A 241 -1.05 -31.99 6.58
CA PRO A 241 -1.64 -31.78 7.91
C PRO A 241 -0.81 -32.48 9.00
N LEU A 242 -0.72 -31.84 10.17
CA LEU A 242 0.00 -32.43 11.29
C LEU A 242 -0.82 -33.54 11.98
N GLU A 243 -0.18 -34.67 12.30
CA GLU A 243 -0.75 -35.63 13.21
C GLU A 243 -0.94 -34.99 14.60
N GLY A 244 -2.17 -35.04 15.14
CA GLY A 244 -2.48 -34.40 16.42
C GLY A 244 -2.94 -32.94 16.32
N GLY A 245 -3.04 -32.37 15.12
CA GLY A 245 -3.50 -31.00 14.88
C GLY A 245 -2.42 -29.95 15.04
N GLY A 246 -2.76 -28.72 14.74
CA GLY A 246 -1.83 -27.56 14.76
C GLY A 246 -1.62 -26.94 13.38
N ASP A 247 -0.77 -25.96 13.32
CA ASP A 247 -0.43 -25.24 12.08
C ASP A 247 0.89 -25.77 11.50
N ALA A 248 0.82 -26.48 10.37
CA ALA A 248 2.00 -27.07 9.71
C ALA A 248 3.00 -26.01 9.24
N VAL A 249 2.53 -24.80 8.88
CA VAL A 249 3.41 -23.69 8.49
C VAL A 249 4.21 -23.19 9.69
N VAL A 250 3.56 -23.05 10.85
CA VAL A 250 4.22 -22.66 12.11
C VAL A 250 5.30 -23.66 12.46
N GLN A 251 4.97 -24.97 12.46
CA GLN A 251 5.94 -26.01 12.78
C GLN A 251 7.13 -25.98 11.82
N LYS A 252 6.86 -25.91 10.52
CA LYS A 252 7.91 -25.89 9.50
C LYS A 252 8.85 -24.70 9.65
N LEU A 253 8.30 -23.51 9.90
CA LEU A 253 9.10 -22.30 10.10
C LEU A 253 9.95 -22.37 11.37
N ILE A 254 9.42 -22.92 12.47
CA ILE A 254 10.18 -23.14 13.70
C ILE A 254 11.34 -24.12 13.47
N GLU A 255 11.11 -25.23 12.75
CA GLU A 255 12.16 -26.19 12.37
C GLU A 255 13.25 -25.55 11.50
N MET A 256 12.86 -24.68 10.55
CA MET A 256 13.80 -24.00 9.66
C MET A 256 14.66 -22.95 10.38
N THR A 257 14.25 -22.46 11.54
CA THR A 257 14.84 -21.29 12.21
C THR A 257 15.28 -21.52 13.66
N ASP A 258 15.38 -22.78 14.06
CA ASP A 258 15.83 -23.18 15.41
C ASP A 258 15.07 -22.44 16.54
N GLY A 259 13.72 -22.55 16.50
CA GLY A 259 12.86 -22.03 17.57
C GLY A 259 11.95 -20.87 17.20
N GLY A 260 12.02 -20.36 15.98
CA GLY A 260 11.12 -19.33 15.44
C GLY A 260 11.85 -18.17 14.77
N LEU A 261 11.09 -17.21 14.35
CA LEU A 261 11.56 -16.04 13.58
C LEU A 261 11.67 -14.80 14.47
N ASP A 262 12.67 -13.95 14.18
CA ASP A 262 12.79 -12.63 14.81
C ASP A 262 11.68 -11.69 14.34
N PHE A 263 11.39 -11.73 13.02
CA PHE A 263 10.37 -10.87 12.42
C PHE A 263 9.48 -11.67 11.46
N THR A 264 8.17 -11.41 11.52
CA THR A 264 7.23 -11.91 10.52
C THR A 264 6.34 -10.78 10.01
N PHE A 265 5.91 -10.90 8.74
CA PHE A 265 5.08 -9.89 8.08
C PHE A 265 3.90 -10.56 7.39
N ASP A 266 2.67 -10.17 7.78
CA ASP A 266 1.49 -10.53 6.99
C ASP A 266 1.23 -9.47 5.91
N CYS A 267 1.25 -9.92 4.66
CA CYS A 267 0.93 -9.13 3.47
C CYS A 267 -0.32 -9.68 2.74
N THR A 268 -1.05 -10.60 3.38
CA THR A 268 -2.20 -11.30 2.76
C THR A 268 -3.55 -10.70 3.13
N GLY A 269 -3.68 -10.13 4.31
CA GLY A 269 -4.96 -9.72 4.88
C GLY A 269 -5.82 -10.87 5.41
N ASN A 270 -5.28 -12.09 5.51
CA ASN A 270 -6.00 -13.25 6.02
C ASN A 270 -5.76 -13.40 7.53
N ILE A 271 -6.82 -13.38 8.33
CA ILE A 271 -6.75 -13.44 9.80
C ILE A 271 -6.07 -14.72 10.33
N HIS A 272 -6.20 -15.85 9.62
CA HIS A 272 -5.53 -17.09 9.99
C HIS A 272 -4.03 -16.98 9.74
N VAL A 273 -3.62 -16.39 8.60
CA VAL A 273 -2.20 -16.14 8.29
C VAL A 273 -1.59 -15.14 9.28
N MET A 274 -2.33 -14.11 9.69
CA MET A 274 -1.87 -13.19 10.73
C MET A 274 -1.53 -13.92 12.03
N ARG A 275 -2.37 -14.89 12.44
CA ARG A 275 -2.11 -15.73 13.61
C ARG A 275 -0.92 -16.66 13.38
N THR A 276 -0.84 -17.35 12.25
CA THR A 276 0.29 -18.19 11.86
C THR A 276 1.59 -17.41 11.94
N ALA A 277 1.62 -16.19 11.40
CA ALA A 277 2.77 -15.29 11.43
C ALA A 277 3.23 -14.97 12.87
N LEU A 278 2.29 -14.67 13.77
CA LEU A 278 2.60 -14.43 15.19
C LEU A 278 3.16 -15.69 15.86
N GLU A 279 2.50 -16.84 15.67
CA GLU A 279 2.87 -18.09 16.34
C GLU A 279 4.21 -18.64 15.84
N ALA A 280 4.64 -18.31 14.61
CA ALA A 280 5.94 -18.66 14.05
C ALA A 280 7.10 -17.80 14.58
N CYS A 281 6.83 -16.71 15.28
CA CYS A 281 7.86 -15.88 15.91
C CYS A 281 8.51 -16.57 17.12
N HIS A 282 9.74 -16.17 17.42
CA HIS A 282 10.43 -16.52 18.67
C HIS A 282 9.64 -16.11 19.91
N LYS A 283 9.64 -16.94 20.93
CA LYS A 283 9.35 -16.52 22.29
C LYS A 283 10.45 -15.53 22.74
N GLY A 284 10.05 -14.57 23.58
CA GLY A 284 10.96 -13.58 24.16
C GLY A 284 11.03 -12.26 23.40
N TRP A 285 11.27 -12.27 22.08
CA TRP A 285 11.45 -11.00 21.33
C TRP A 285 10.82 -10.95 19.93
N GLY A 286 10.28 -12.05 19.42
CA GLY A 286 9.74 -12.12 18.06
C GLY A 286 8.65 -11.08 17.80
N VAL A 287 8.70 -10.41 16.64
CA VAL A 287 7.78 -9.34 16.25
C VAL A 287 7.03 -9.73 15.00
N SER A 288 5.70 -9.83 15.10
CA SER A 288 4.81 -10.03 13.96
C SER A 288 4.14 -8.73 13.56
N THR A 289 4.28 -8.33 12.30
CA THR A 289 3.74 -7.09 11.75
C THR A 289 2.63 -7.37 10.76
N ILE A 290 1.42 -6.87 11.04
CA ILE A 290 0.26 -6.94 10.16
C ILE A 290 0.31 -5.75 9.21
N ILE A 291 0.24 -6.02 7.89
CA ILE A 291 0.19 -5.02 6.82
C ILE A 291 -1.06 -5.25 5.96
N GLY A 292 -1.42 -6.51 5.72
CA GLY A 292 -2.58 -6.89 4.93
C GLY A 292 -3.88 -6.39 5.55
N VAL A 293 -4.83 -5.99 4.68
CA VAL A 293 -6.15 -5.49 5.10
C VAL A 293 -7.12 -6.67 5.14
N ALA A 294 -7.61 -7.00 6.32
CA ALA A 294 -8.66 -8.01 6.52
C ALA A 294 -10.03 -7.47 6.10
N LYS A 295 -10.98 -8.37 5.87
CA LYS A 295 -12.35 -7.99 5.55
C LYS A 295 -13.00 -7.26 6.74
N SER A 296 -13.92 -6.35 6.43
CA SER A 296 -14.69 -5.65 7.47
C SER A 296 -15.39 -6.64 8.40
N GLY A 297 -15.26 -6.42 9.71
CA GLY A 297 -15.85 -7.28 10.74
C GLY A 297 -15.05 -8.53 11.09
N GLU A 298 -13.95 -8.82 10.39
CA GLU A 298 -13.05 -9.91 10.79
C GLU A 298 -12.18 -9.47 11.98
N GLU A 299 -12.00 -10.40 12.92
CA GLU A 299 -11.20 -10.19 14.13
C GLU A 299 -10.03 -11.18 14.18
N ILE A 300 -8.89 -10.72 14.66
CA ILE A 300 -7.74 -11.57 14.94
C ILE A 300 -7.83 -12.14 16.34
N SER A 301 -7.45 -13.42 16.51
CA SER A 301 -7.43 -14.07 17.81
C SER A 301 -6.16 -14.88 18.03
N THR A 302 -5.65 -14.88 19.25
CA THR A 302 -4.55 -15.74 19.66
C THR A 302 -4.68 -16.11 21.12
N ARG A 303 -3.98 -17.16 21.54
CA ARG A 303 -3.90 -17.52 22.96
C ARG A 303 -3.08 -16.46 23.71
N PRO A 304 -3.55 -15.91 24.84
CA PRO A 304 -2.85 -14.85 25.59
C PRO A 304 -1.38 -15.20 25.92
N PHE A 305 -1.10 -16.48 26.14
CA PHE A 305 0.25 -16.97 26.47
C PHE A 305 1.27 -16.73 25.33
N GLN A 306 0.83 -16.60 24.09
CA GLN A 306 1.69 -16.22 22.98
C GLN A 306 2.32 -14.83 23.20
N LEU A 307 1.54 -13.90 23.74
CA LEU A 307 2.00 -12.54 24.05
C LEU A 307 2.72 -12.47 25.40
N VAL A 308 2.25 -13.19 26.42
CA VAL A 308 2.89 -13.27 27.75
C VAL A 308 4.33 -13.77 27.62
N THR A 309 4.61 -14.68 26.68
CA THR A 309 5.96 -15.19 26.44
C THR A 309 6.83 -14.29 25.56
N GLY A 310 6.46 -13.01 25.37
CA GLY A 310 7.32 -11.95 24.83
C GLY A 310 7.16 -11.67 23.34
N ARG A 311 6.30 -12.41 22.62
CA ARG A 311 5.96 -12.04 21.23
C ARG A 311 5.24 -10.70 21.18
N LYS A 312 5.48 -9.94 20.13
CA LYS A 312 4.79 -8.67 19.85
C LYS A 312 3.95 -8.78 18.61
N TRP A 313 2.72 -8.32 18.67
CA TRP A 313 1.84 -8.17 17.52
C TRP A 313 1.60 -6.69 17.28
N GLN A 314 1.95 -6.19 16.10
CA GLN A 314 1.80 -4.78 15.75
C GLN A 314 1.25 -4.61 14.34
N GLY A 315 0.75 -3.42 14.03
CA GLY A 315 0.32 -3.06 12.67
C GLY A 315 1.28 -2.07 12.01
N SER A 316 1.23 -2.00 10.68
CA SER A 316 1.97 -1.02 9.89
C SER A 316 1.07 -0.43 8.80
N ALA A 317 0.77 0.86 8.88
CA ALA A 317 0.08 1.62 7.85
C ALA A 317 1.10 2.43 7.04
N PHE A 318 1.08 2.29 5.71
CA PHE A 318 2.03 2.96 4.81
C PHE A 318 3.51 2.75 5.23
N GLY A 319 3.82 1.59 5.82
CA GLY A 319 5.16 1.27 6.29
C GLY A 319 5.70 2.15 7.42
N GLY A 320 4.86 2.92 8.11
CA GLY A 320 5.31 3.92 9.07
C GLY A 320 5.98 5.15 8.44
N VAL A 321 5.94 5.27 7.11
CA VAL A 321 6.63 6.33 6.35
C VAL A 321 5.84 7.65 6.44
N LYS A 322 6.55 8.74 6.72
CA LYS A 322 6.06 10.11 6.59
C LYS A 322 6.27 10.56 5.14
N GLY A 323 5.19 10.48 4.34
CA GLY A 323 5.28 10.55 2.88
C GLY A 323 5.95 11.82 2.37
N ARG A 324 5.53 13.00 2.84
CA ARG A 324 6.09 14.27 2.38
C ARG A 324 7.54 14.51 2.83
N THR A 325 7.95 13.85 3.92
CA THR A 325 9.31 13.99 4.47
C THR A 325 10.28 12.95 3.89
N GLN A 326 9.85 11.69 3.73
CA GLN A 326 10.76 10.59 3.44
C GLN A 326 10.70 10.08 2.00
N LEU A 327 9.57 10.23 1.30
CA LEU A 327 9.42 9.70 -0.06
C LEU A 327 10.37 10.34 -1.08
N PRO A 328 10.67 11.67 -1.05
CA PRO A 328 11.67 12.24 -1.94
C PRO A 328 13.03 11.53 -1.86
N ASN A 329 13.45 11.11 -0.68
CA ASN A 329 14.69 10.35 -0.53
C ASN A 329 14.62 8.96 -1.19
N LEU A 330 13.48 8.29 -1.18
CA LEU A 330 13.30 7.01 -1.90
C LEU A 330 13.39 7.22 -3.41
N VAL A 331 12.83 8.31 -3.93
CA VAL A 331 12.97 8.69 -5.35
C VAL A 331 14.41 9.00 -5.70
N ASP A 332 15.12 9.77 -4.88
CA ASP A 332 16.55 10.06 -5.10
C ASP A 332 17.41 8.78 -5.10
N ARG A 333 17.09 7.83 -4.22
CA ARG A 333 17.77 6.53 -4.17
C ARG A 333 17.48 5.69 -5.40
N TYR A 334 16.24 5.72 -5.89
CA TYR A 334 15.86 5.06 -7.14
C TYR A 334 16.64 5.64 -8.32
N LEU A 335 16.69 6.96 -8.47
CA LEU A 335 17.44 7.62 -9.54
C LEU A 335 18.95 7.32 -9.50
N ARG A 336 19.50 7.03 -8.32
CA ARG A 336 20.90 6.60 -8.13
C ARG A 336 21.09 5.09 -8.27
N GLY A 337 20.06 4.32 -8.57
CA GLY A 337 20.12 2.86 -8.72
C GLY A 337 20.31 2.09 -7.40
N SER A 338 20.06 2.73 -6.25
CA SER A 338 20.18 2.11 -4.92
C SER A 338 18.84 1.72 -4.28
N PHE A 339 17.76 1.84 -5.03
CA PHE A 339 16.41 1.40 -4.65
C PHE A 339 15.66 0.90 -5.87
N GLU A 340 15.15 -0.32 -5.83
CA GLU A 340 14.49 -0.96 -6.97
C GLU A 340 13.00 -0.62 -7.03
N ILE A 341 12.52 -0.14 -8.17
CA ILE A 341 11.10 0.06 -8.45
C ILE A 341 10.69 -0.59 -9.77
N ASP A 342 11.57 -0.63 -10.77
CA ASP A 342 11.23 -1.07 -12.13
C ASP A 342 10.64 -2.48 -12.16
N ALA A 343 11.19 -3.38 -11.38
CA ALA A 343 10.79 -4.77 -11.33
C ALA A 343 9.35 -5.00 -10.83
N TYR A 344 8.75 -4.04 -10.14
CA TYR A 344 7.36 -4.18 -9.70
C TYR A 344 6.34 -4.00 -10.82
N VAL A 345 6.66 -3.21 -11.86
CA VAL A 345 5.73 -2.95 -12.98
C VAL A 345 5.78 -4.11 -13.96
N THR A 346 4.84 -5.03 -13.87
CA THR A 346 4.73 -6.20 -14.75
C THR A 346 3.72 -6.04 -15.86
N ASP A 347 2.76 -5.15 -15.68
CA ASP A 347 1.67 -4.92 -16.63
C ASP A 347 1.37 -3.44 -16.80
N ARG A 348 0.81 -3.10 -17.96
CA ARG A 348 0.34 -1.76 -18.30
C ARG A 348 -0.99 -1.84 -19.04
N VAL A 349 -1.87 -0.90 -18.75
CA VAL A 349 -3.15 -0.70 -19.45
C VAL A 349 -3.40 0.79 -19.60
N THR A 350 -4.32 1.18 -20.49
CA THR A 350 -4.89 2.53 -20.53
C THR A 350 -6.07 2.63 -19.57
N ILE A 351 -6.52 3.85 -19.28
CA ILE A 351 -7.73 4.04 -18.46
C ILE A 351 -8.95 3.35 -19.07
N ALA A 352 -9.04 3.26 -20.40
CA ALA A 352 -10.12 2.55 -21.08
C ALA A 352 -10.18 1.06 -20.74
N ASP A 353 -9.03 0.45 -20.46
CA ASP A 353 -8.86 -0.97 -20.16
C ASP A 353 -8.70 -1.25 -18.65
N ILE A 354 -9.02 -0.31 -17.79
CA ILE A 354 -8.78 -0.40 -16.34
C ILE A 354 -9.38 -1.66 -15.70
N ASN A 355 -10.56 -2.11 -16.15
CA ASN A 355 -11.19 -3.33 -15.65
C ASN A 355 -10.37 -4.58 -16.02
N ALA A 356 -9.84 -4.66 -17.23
CA ALA A 356 -8.94 -5.74 -17.63
C ALA A 356 -7.65 -5.74 -16.80
N GLY A 357 -7.15 -4.57 -16.39
CA GLY A 357 -6.04 -4.42 -15.44
C GLY A 357 -6.36 -5.07 -14.09
N PHE A 358 -7.55 -4.86 -13.54
CA PHE A 358 -8.01 -5.53 -12.31
C PHE A 358 -8.11 -7.04 -12.47
N ASP A 359 -8.57 -7.54 -13.60
CA ASP A 359 -8.64 -8.99 -13.85
C ASP A 359 -7.25 -9.63 -13.92
N ARG A 360 -6.26 -8.97 -14.55
CA ARG A 360 -4.85 -9.40 -14.53
C ARG A 360 -4.28 -9.42 -13.10
N MET A 361 -4.57 -8.41 -12.31
CA MET A 361 -4.14 -8.38 -10.90
C MET A 361 -4.73 -9.55 -10.10
N LYS A 362 -6.03 -9.86 -10.27
CA LYS A 362 -6.71 -10.97 -9.59
C LYS A 362 -6.19 -12.35 -10.01
N SER A 363 -5.67 -12.51 -11.22
CA SER A 363 -5.10 -13.78 -11.71
C SER A 363 -3.84 -14.22 -10.95
N GLY A 364 -3.22 -13.32 -10.18
CA GLY A 364 -2.01 -13.59 -9.40
C GLY A 364 -0.70 -13.60 -10.19
N HIS A 365 -0.73 -13.42 -11.51
CA HIS A 365 0.47 -13.33 -12.35
C HIS A 365 1.08 -11.92 -12.34
N CYS A 366 0.25 -10.91 -12.18
CA CYS A 366 0.67 -9.51 -12.12
C CYS A 366 1.22 -9.16 -10.72
N ILE A 367 2.36 -8.48 -10.63
CA ILE A 367 2.87 -7.87 -9.39
C ILE A 367 2.24 -6.48 -9.22
N ARG A 368 2.39 -5.61 -10.24
CA ARG A 368 1.68 -4.34 -10.35
C ARG A 368 1.30 -4.06 -11.79
N CYS A 369 0.05 -3.69 -11.98
CA CYS A 369 -0.46 -3.13 -13.22
C CYS A 369 -0.51 -1.60 -13.07
N VAL A 370 0.11 -0.88 -13.99
CA VAL A 370 0.09 0.57 -14.05
C VAL A 370 -0.86 1.02 -15.15
N VAL A 371 -1.72 1.96 -14.81
CA VAL A 371 -2.66 2.58 -15.75
C VAL A 371 -2.03 3.85 -16.30
N ASP A 372 -1.93 3.95 -17.61
CA ASP A 372 -1.64 5.19 -18.33
C ASP A 372 -2.93 6.01 -18.43
N MET A 373 -2.88 7.25 -17.96
CA MET A 373 -4.02 8.16 -17.88
C MET A 373 -4.14 9.08 -19.09
N ALA A 374 -3.26 8.91 -20.11
CA ALA A 374 -3.31 9.69 -21.33
C ALA A 374 -4.55 9.41 -22.17
#